data_17ae57be334f58fa7af83c242d3f263b
#
_entry.id   17ae57be334f58fa7af83c242d3f263b
#
_cell.length_a   1.000
_cell.length_b   1.000
_cell.length_c   1.000
_cell.angle_alpha   90.00
_cell.angle_beta   90.00
_cell.angle_gamma   90.00
#
_symmetry.space_group_name_H-M   'P 1'
#
loop_
_entity.id
_entity.type
_entity.pdbx_description
1 polymer ?
#
loop_
_entity_poly.entity_id
_entity_poly.type
_entity_poly.pdbx_seq_one_letter_code
_entity_poly.pdbx_strand_id
1 'polypeptide(L)'
;FPTRRSSDLYNFFIRPRRFGKSVLVDTLQAYFEGRKELFEGLKIMDLEKEWKQYPVIRFDMSRGGATANEVKAYLDRTFDVYEQLYGIHIKPTDSLGNRFDLIIKTAYEQTGLKVAILIDEYDSPLQHSWKTPEHEGCTEVYRSVFSILKADDAYQRFVFITGITKFTQISLFSVLNNLTNISFLPEYAAICGITEEEIGENFKPELERMAEVNEWTLQQTHDNLKDYYDGYHFSRRNMVDIYNPFSLLNALDAQDLSCFWVSSGATSMLPKFVDNMELRLRNFENCPILRKTLESSDVINGGAELFLYQTGYLTIKSSDEFGYFLGFPNQEVKQAIGLGNY
;
A
#
# COMPACT_ATOMS: atom_id res chain seq x y z
N PHE A 1 9.85 -13.14 6.66
CA PHE A 1 10.64 -13.04 5.42
C PHE A 1 11.72 -14.13 5.47
N PRO A 2 11.75 -15.11 4.56
CA PRO A 2 12.75 -16.16 4.57
C PRO A 2 14.13 -15.61 4.22
N THR A 3 15.12 -16.09 4.94
CA THR A 3 16.58 -15.97 4.79
C THR A 3 17.12 -15.06 3.67
N ARG A 4 17.78 -13.99 4.11
CA ARG A 4 18.48 -12.93 3.39
C ARG A 4 19.16 -13.32 2.08
N ARG A 5 18.56 -12.88 0.97
CA ARG A 5 19.30 -12.50 -0.23
C ARG A 5 19.46 -10.96 -0.20
N SER A 6 20.46 -10.40 -0.84
CA SER A 6 20.57 -8.93 -1.00
C SER A 6 19.36 -8.29 -1.70
N SER A 7 18.55 -9.10 -2.38
CA SER A 7 17.26 -8.75 -2.98
C SER A 7 16.14 -8.49 -1.96
N ASP A 8 16.31 -8.82 -0.69
CA ASP A 8 15.23 -8.75 0.31
C ASP A 8 15.29 -7.45 1.13
N LEU A 9 16.25 -6.57 0.83
CA LEU A 9 16.41 -5.31 1.56
C LEU A 9 15.32 -4.30 1.24
N TYR A 10 15.04 -4.10 -0.06
CA TYR A 10 14.11 -3.09 -0.54
C TYR A 10 12.83 -3.75 -1.05
N ASN A 11 11.70 -3.46 -0.41
CA ASN A 11 10.41 -4.03 -0.73
C ASN A 11 9.43 -2.94 -1.10
N PHE A 12 8.80 -3.09 -2.27
CA PHE A 12 7.76 -2.20 -2.77
C PHE A 12 6.42 -2.93 -2.80
N PHE A 13 5.41 -2.31 -2.21
CA PHE A 13 4.10 -2.92 -2.06
C PHE A 13 2.98 -1.92 -2.31
N ILE A 14 2.14 -2.19 -3.28
CA ILE A 14 0.93 -1.40 -3.55
C ILE A 14 -0.33 -2.25 -3.38
N ARG A 15 -1.35 -1.63 -2.83
CA ARG A 15 -2.73 -2.12 -2.76
C ARG A 15 -3.65 -0.91 -2.90
N PRO A 16 -4.89 -1.11 -3.33
CA PRO A 16 -5.88 -0.03 -3.36
C PRO A 16 -6.07 0.62 -2.00
N ARG A 17 -6.75 1.76 -1.98
CA ARG A 17 -7.13 2.42 -0.72
C ARG A 17 -7.98 1.49 0.15
N ARG A 18 -7.85 1.64 1.48
CA ARG A 18 -8.63 0.90 2.48
C ARG A 18 -8.33 -0.60 2.59
N PHE A 19 -7.21 -1.06 2.04
CA PHE A 19 -6.74 -2.45 2.18
C PHE A 19 -5.84 -2.69 3.42
N GLY A 20 -5.72 -1.74 4.34
CA GLY A 20 -4.96 -1.98 5.57
C GLY A 20 -3.43 -1.83 5.45
N LYS A 21 -2.92 -1.15 4.41
CA LYS A 21 -1.47 -0.94 4.23
C LYS A 21 -0.81 -0.27 5.44
N SER A 22 -1.43 0.77 5.99
CA SER A 22 -0.88 1.48 7.17
C SER A 22 -0.87 0.59 8.40
N VAL A 23 -1.86 -0.31 8.56
CA VAL A 23 -1.85 -1.33 9.63
C VAL A 23 -0.67 -2.30 9.45
N LEU A 24 -0.36 -2.69 8.22
CA LEU A 24 0.84 -3.48 7.93
C LEU A 24 2.12 -2.72 8.29
N VAL A 25 2.21 -1.41 7.98
CA VAL A 25 3.36 -0.57 8.34
C VAL A 25 3.48 -0.48 9.88
N ASP A 26 2.38 -0.29 10.61
CA ASP A 26 2.34 -0.29 12.08
C ASP A 26 2.82 -1.64 12.64
N THR A 27 2.38 -2.74 12.04
CA THR A 27 2.81 -4.11 12.42
C THR A 27 4.30 -4.33 12.18
N LEU A 28 4.83 -3.89 11.03
CA LEU A 28 6.27 -3.96 10.74
C LEU A 28 7.08 -3.10 11.71
N GLN A 29 6.61 -1.89 12.03
CA GLN A 29 7.23 -1.04 13.01
C GLN A 29 7.30 -1.73 14.37
N ALA A 30 6.18 -2.23 14.88
CA ALA A 30 6.11 -2.94 16.16
C ALA A 30 7.06 -4.17 16.18
N TYR A 31 7.14 -4.91 15.07
CA TYR A 31 8.05 -6.04 14.93
C TYR A 31 9.52 -5.62 15.05
N PHE A 32 9.94 -4.60 14.28
CA PHE A 32 11.32 -4.12 14.32
C PHE A 32 11.68 -3.41 15.62
N GLU A 33 10.73 -2.79 16.29
CA GLU A 33 10.91 -2.24 17.64
C GLU A 33 10.96 -3.31 18.74
N GLY A 34 10.74 -4.58 18.37
CA GLY A 34 10.79 -5.72 19.31
C GLY A 34 9.62 -5.76 20.30
N ARG A 35 8.47 -5.19 19.93
CA ARG A 35 7.25 -5.13 20.76
C ARG A 35 6.51 -6.46 20.74
N LYS A 36 7.13 -7.47 21.32
CA LYS A 36 6.70 -8.86 21.33
C LYS A 36 5.28 -9.05 21.86
N GLU A 37 4.89 -8.26 22.84
CA GLU A 37 3.57 -8.30 23.49
C GLU A 37 2.39 -8.09 22.53
N LEU A 38 2.61 -7.39 21.42
CA LEU A 38 1.59 -7.15 20.40
C LEU A 38 1.36 -8.34 19.47
N PHE A 39 2.21 -9.35 19.54
CA PHE A 39 2.18 -10.52 18.67
C PHE A 39 1.77 -11.80 19.40
N GLU A 40 1.35 -11.71 20.67
CA GLU A 40 0.89 -12.85 21.44
C GLU A 40 -0.28 -13.56 20.75
N GLY A 41 -0.22 -14.89 20.68
CA GLY A 41 -1.21 -15.71 20.00
C GLY A 41 -1.05 -15.79 18.47
N LEU A 42 -0.12 -15.04 17.87
CA LEU A 42 0.13 -15.07 16.43
C LEU A 42 1.24 -16.08 16.09
N LYS A 43 1.16 -16.67 14.91
CA LYS A 43 2.12 -17.68 14.39
C LYS A 43 3.58 -17.20 14.42
N ILE A 44 3.83 -15.89 14.31
CA ILE A 44 5.18 -15.32 14.37
C ILE A 44 5.88 -15.59 15.69
N MET A 45 5.13 -15.80 16.80
CA MET A 45 5.70 -16.15 18.10
C MET A 45 6.47 -17.47 18.08
N ASP A 46 6.07 -18.39 17.19
CA ASP A 46 6.75 -19.68 16.98
C ASP A 46 7.98 -19.56 16.09
N LEU A 47 7.99 -18.58 15.20
CA LEU A 47 9.02 -18.37 14.16
C LEU A 47 10.15 -17.44 14.63
N GLU A 48 9.81 -16.33 15.32
CA GLU A 48 10.78 -15.36 15.81
C GLU A 48 11.15 -15.64 17.27
N LYS A 49 12.43 -15.74 17.55
CA LYS A 49 12.93 -16.08 18.89
C LYS A 49 13.72 -14.96 19.55
N GLU A 50 14.31 -14.07 18.75
CA GLU A 50 15.26 -13.08 19.29
C GLU A 50 14.60 -11.75 19.65
N TRP A 51 13.57 -11.34 18.94
CA TRP A 51 12.83 -10.07 19.16
C TRP A 51 13.73 -8.86 19.40
N LYS A 52 14.74 -8.70 18.49
CA LYS A 52 15.69 -7.58 18.57
C LYS A 52 15.00 -6.24 18.36
N GLN A 53 15.42 -5.24 19.11
CA GLN A 53 14.96 -3.86 19.00
C GLN A 53 15.82 -3.10 18.01
N TYR A 54 15.41 -3.10 16.74
CA TYR A 54 16.08 -2.34 15.69
C TYR A 54 15.67 -0.87 15.74
N PRO A 55 16.57 0.07 15.39
CA PRO A 55 16.17 1.45 15.14
C PRO A 55 15.22 1.48 13.92
N VAL A 56 14.10 2.19 14.06
CA VAL A 56 13.09 2.34 13.01
C VAL A 56 12.96 3.81 12.62
N ILE A 57 13.04 4.09 11.32
CA ILE A 57 12.73 5.40 10.76
C ILE A 57 11.47 5.25 9.91
N ARG A 58 10.42 6.00 10.24
CA ARG A 58 9.13 5.93 9.57
C ARG A 58 8.75 7.27 8.96
N PHE A 59 8.22 7.20 7.74
CA PHE A 59 7.61 8.32 7.03
C PHE A 59 6.14 7.99 6.73
N ASP A 60 5.25 8.91 7.05
CA ASP A 60 3.85 8.93 6.62
C ASP A 60 3.69 10.07 5.60
N MET A 61 3.88 9.75 4.33
CA MET A 61 3.91 10.74 3.26
C MET A 61 2.52 11.32 2.95
N SER A 62 1.44 10.79 3.53
CA SER A 62 0.11 11.41 3.45
C SER A 62 0.09 12.83 4.03
N ARG A 63 1.03 13.13 4.91
CA ARG A 63 1.21 14.44 5.56
C ARG A 63 2.12 15.39 4.78
N GLY A 64 2.65 14.93 3.64
CA GLY A 64 3.62 15.69 2.83
C GLY A 64 3.02 16.82 2.01
N GLY A 65 1.69 16.95 1.97
CA GLY A 65 1.01 17.99 1.18
C GLY A 65 1.06 17.77 -0.33
N ALA A 66 0.97 18.85 -1.09
CA ALA A 66 0.88 18.83 -2.56
C ALA A 66 1.94 19.71 -3.25
N THR A 67 2.77 20.40 -2.49
CA THR A 67 3.81 21.29 -2.99
C THR A 67 5.19 20.89 -2.50
N ALA A 68 6.23 21.24 -3.24
CA ALA A 68 7.61 20.97 -2.86
C ALA A 68 7.96 21.52 -1.45
N ASN A 69 7.43 22.70 -1.12
CA ASN A 69 7.68 23.33 0.18
C ASN A 69 6.98 22.58 1.32
N GLU A 70 5.76 22.08 1.11
CA GLU A 70 5.06 21.27 2.11
C GLU A 70 5.76 19.94 2.35
N VAL A 71 6.22 19.28 1.27
CA VAL A 71 7.01 18.03 1.38
C VAL A 71 8.30 18.27 2.17
N LYS A 72 9.04 19.35 1.84
CA LYS A 72 10.25 19.73 2.58
C LYS A 72 9.94 19.99 4.06
N ALA A 73 8.91 20.77 4.36
CA ALA A 73 8.53 21.08 5.74
C ALA A 73 8.08 19.85 6.53
N TYR A 74 7.44 18.89 5.88
CA TYR A 74 7.09 17.61 6.51
C TYR A 74 8.35 16.78 6.85
N LEU A 75 9.26 16.62 5.88
CA LEU A 75 10.51 15.88 6.08
C LEU A 75 11.40 16.55 7.13
N ASP A 76 11.47 17.87 7.12
CA ASP A 76 12.20 18.68 8.09
C ASP A 76 11.75 18.37 9.53
N ARG A 77 10.44 18.48 9.79
CA ARG A 77 9.87 18.13 11.10
C ARG A 77 10.07 16.66 11.46
N THR A 78 10.04 15.76 10.49
CA THR A 78 10.24 14.33 10.72
C THR A 78 11.69 14.07 11.13
N PHE A 79 12.65 14.71 10.48
CA PHE A 79 14.07 14.60 10.82
C PHE A 79 14.38 15.22 12.18
N ASP A 80 13.78 16.35 12.53
CA ASP A 80 13.93 16.97 13.85
C ASP A 80 13.64 15.97 15.00
N VAL A 81 12.62 15.11 14.84
CA VAL A 81 12.28 14.09 15.83
C VAL A 81 13.41 13.07 16.00
N TYR A 82 13.97 12.56 14.91
CA TYR A 82 15.05 11.58 14.96
C TYR A 82 16.39 12.20 15.37
N GLU A 83 16.66 13.45 14.99
CA GLU A 83 17.83 14.20 15.42
C GLU A 83 17.83 14.42 16.92
N GLN A 84 16.69 14.79 17.49
CA GLN A 84 16.52 14.88 18.94
C GLN A 84 16.70 13.51 19.61
N LEU A 85 16.11 12.46 19.06
CA LEU A 85 16.21 11.09 19.60
C LEU A 85 17.66 10.60 19.68
N TYR A 86 18.46 10.90 18.65
CA TYR A 86 19.86 10.45 18.56
C TYR A 86 20.89 11.50 18.97
N GLY A 87 20.47 12.68 19.42
CA GLY A 87 21.36 13.77 19.85
C GLY A 87 22.21 14.34 18.72
N ILE A 88 21.65 14.38 17.50
CA ILE A 88 22.36 14.88 16.29
C ILE A 88 22.29 16.40 16.28
N HIS A 89 23.44 17.05 16.09
CA HIS A 89 23.54 18.48 15.88
C HIS A 89 23.76 18.77 14.39
N ILE A 90 22.74 19.34 13.73
CA ILE A 90 22.80 19.72 12.33
C ILE A 90 23.42 21.12 12.16
N LYS A 91 23.99 21.36 10.98
CA LYS A 91 24.42 22.69 10.55
C LYS A 91 23.32 23.34 9.70
N PRO A 92 23.17 24.66 9.71
CA PRO A 92 22.20 25.36 8.87
C PRO A 92 22.35 25.10 7.37
N THR A 93 23.52 24.61 6.95
CA THR A 93 23.85 24.27 5.55
C THR A 93 23.55 22.83 5.17
N ASP A 94 23.13 21.99 6.13
CA ASP A 94 22.87 20.58 5.86
C ASP A 94 21.58 20.42 5.05
N SER A 95 21.69 19.75 3.92
CA SER A 95 20.54 19.40 3.10
C SER A 95 19.69 18.31 3.77
N LEU A 96 18.43 18.18 3.37
CA LEU A 96 17.57 17.08 3.86
C LEU A 96 18.20 15.70 3.60
N GLY A 97 18.88 15.51 2.46
CA GLY A 97 19.61 14.27 2.19
C GLY A 97 20.73 14.03 3.20
N ASN A 98 21.57 15.05 3.50
CA ASN A 98 22.64 14.92 4.48
C ASN A 98 22.09 14.65 5.89
N ARG A 99 20.99 15.25 6.27
CA ARG A 99 20.33 15.00 7.57
C ARG A 99 19.87 13.55 7.66
N PHE A 100 19.26 13.03 6.59
CA PHE A 100 18.81 11.64 6.54
C PHE A 100 19.98 10.65 6.64
N ASP A 101 21.08 10.89 5.92
CA ASP A 101 22.33 10.14 6.01
C ASP A 101 22.86 10.10 7.46
N LEU A 102 22.94 11.27 8.11
CA LEU A 102 23.39 11.37 9.50
C LEU A 102 22.50 10.58 10.47
N ILE A 103 21.16 10.66 10.29
CA ILE A 103 20.22 9.92 11.13
C ILE A 103 20.43 8.42 11.00
N ILE A 104 20.53 7.88 9.77
CA ILE A 104 20.73 6.45 9.51
C ILE A 104 22.03 5.97 10.16
N LYS A 105 23.15 6.67 9.93
CA LYS A 105 24.48 6.30 10.45
C LYS A 105 24.56 6.39 11.96
N THR A 106 24.05 7.49 12.54
CA THR A 106 24.07 7.68 14.00
C THR A 106 23.20 6.64 14.71
N ALA A 107 22.01 6.33 14.16
CA ALA A 107 21.16 5.26 14.69
C ALA A 107 21.87 3.90 14.70
N TYR A 108 22.58 3.56 13.60
CA TYR A 108 23.38 2.35 13.52
C TYR A 108 24.55 2.36 14.51
N GLU A 109 25.29 3.44 14.60
CA GLU A 109 26.47 3.56 15.48
C GLU A 109 26.09 3.44 16.98
N GLN A 110 24.97 4.06 17.38
CA GLN A 110 24.51 4.04 18.77
C GLN A 110 23.92 2.70 19.18
N THR A 111 23.24 1.99 18.27
CA THR A 111 22.56 0.73 18.57
C THR A 111 23.37 -0.52 18.23
N GLY A 112 24.36 -0.40 17.35
CA GLY A 112 25.04 -1.55 16.73
C GLY A 112 24.16 -2.38 15.81
N LEU A 113 22.91 -1.93 15.54
CA LEU A 113 21.92 -2.64 14.74
C LEU A 113 21.55 -1.82 13.49
N LYS A 114 21.37 -2.53 12.38
CA LYS A 114 20.95 -1.91 11.11
C LYS A 114 19.54 -1.35 11.21
N VAL A 115 19.30 -0.24 10.52
CA VAL A 115 18.05 0.54 10.57
C VAL A 115 16.96 -0.11 9.70
N ALA A 116 15.75 -0.19 10.22
CA ALA A 116 14.54 -0.46 9.43
C ALA A 116 13.91 0.87 8.98
N ILE A 117 13.58 0.99 7.70
CA ILE A 117 13.01 2.20 7.12
C ILE A 117 11.66 1.86 6.50
N LEU A 118 10.61 2.57 6.95
CA LEU A 118 9.23 2.35 6.56
C LEU A 118 8.67 3.63 5.94
N ILE A 119 8.22 3.56 4.68
CA ILE A 119 7.67 4.70 3.95
C ILE A 119 6.24 4.36 3.55
N ASP A 120 5.29 4.94 4.27
CA ASP A 120 3.85 4.77 4.01
C ASP A 120 3.33 5.87 3.11
N GLU A 121 2.35 5.53 2.25
CA GLU A 121 1.69 6.43 1.29
C GLU A 121 2.68 7.29 0.48
N TYR A 122 3.80 6.66 0.04
CA TYR A 122 4.89 7.36 -0.63
C TYR A 122 4.43 8.21 -1.81
N ASP A 123 3.38 7.79 -2.50
CA ASP A 123 2.84 8.40 -3.70
C ASP A 123 1.85 9.56 -3.44
N SER A 124 1.46 9.79 -2.19
CA SER A 124 0.45 10.79 -1.85
C SER A 124 0.81 12.22 -2.33
N PRO A 125 1.98 12.81 -2.03
CA PRO A 125 2.34 14.13 -2.56
C PRO A 125 2.44 14.17 -4.09
N LEU A 126 2.87 13.07 -4.70
CA LEU A 126 2.99 12.96 -6.16
C LEU A 126 1.63 12.90 -6.85
N GLN A 127 0.67 12.19 -6.26
CA GLN A 127 -0.72 12.17 -6.74
C GLN A 127 -1.38 13.55 -6.62
N HIS A 128 -1.19 14.23 -5.48
CA HIS A 128 -1.77 15.54 -5.25
C HIS A 128 -1.19 16.62 -6.16
N SER A 129 0.13 16.59 -6.40
CA SER A 129 0.82 17.52 -7.30
C SER A 129 0.67 17.19 -8.79
N TRP A 130 0.19 15.99 -9.14
CA TRP A 130 0.05 15.55 -10.52
C TRP A 130 -0.78 16.51 -11.38
N LYS A 131 -0.26 16.86 -12.57
CA LYS A 131 -0.81 17.87 -13.48
C LYS A 131 -0.86 19.30 -12.90
N THR A 132 -0.03 19.59 -11.91
CA THR A 132 0.20 20.95 -11.41
C THR A 132 1.66 21.37 -11.65
N PRO A 133 1.99 22.66 -11.61
CA PRO A 133 3.38 23.15 -11.70
C PRO A 133 4.29 22.64 -10.56
N GLU A 134 3.72 22.18 -9.46
CA GLU A 134 4.45 21.70 -8.27
C GLU A 134 5.03 20.30 -8.42
N HIS A 135 4.57 19.52 -9.40
CA HIS A 135 4.91 18.10 -9.52
C HIS A 135 6.42 17.85 -9.67
N GLU A 136 7.09 18.63 -10.50
CA GLU A 136 8.53 18.51 -10.70
C GLU A 136 9.30 18.83 -9.42
N GLY A 137 8.92 19.92 -8.72
CA GLY A 137 9.51 20.27 -7.43
C GLY A 137 9.34 19.19 -6.35
N CYS A 138 8.16 18.58 -6.26
CA CYS A 138 7.93 17.43 -5.38
C CYS A 138 8.85 16.25 -5.74
N THR A 139 8.97 15.94 -7.04
CA THR A 139 9.83 14.84 -7.53
C THR A 139 11.30 15.08 -7.20
N GLU A 140 11.78 16.33 -7.31
CA GLU A 140 13.15 16.70 -6.95
C GLU A 140 13.43 16.53 -5.45
N VAL A 141 12.49 16.87 -4.58
CA VAL A 141 12.61 16.65 -3.13
C VAL A 141 12.75 15.16 -2.85
N TYR A 142 11.92 14.33 -3.45
CA TYR A 142 12.05 12.87 -3.32
C TYR A 142 13.41 12.36 -3.76
N ARG A 143 13.91 12.84 -4.90
CA ARG A 143 15.23 12.47 -5.42
C ARG A 143 16.34 12.85 -4.46
N SER A 144 16.30 14.06 -3.92
CA SER A 144 17.33 14.58 -3.03
C SER A 144 17.43 13.82 -1.70
N VAL A 145 16.30 13.32 -1.19
CA VAL A 145 16.23 12.63 0.12
C VAL A 145 16.39 11.13 -0.05
N PHE A 146 15.60 10.50 -0.90
CA PHE A 146 15.56 9.04 -0.96
C PHE A 146 16.68 8.39 -1.78
N SER A 147 17.51 9.18 -2.50
CA SER A 147 18.77 8.66 -3.08
C SER A 147 19.74 8.15 -2.01
N ILE A 148 19.64 8.63 -0.78
CA ILE A 148 20.46 8.20 0.36
C ILE A 148 20.21 6.72 0.70
N LEU A 149 19.01 6.19 0.45
CA LEU A 149 18.74 4.77 0.69
C LEU A 149 19.72 3.83 -0.02
N LYS A 150 20.14 4.18 -1.23
CA LYS A 150 21.15 3.38 -1.94
C LYS A 150 22.56 3.60 -1.41
N ALA A 151 22.89 4.83 -1.06
CA ALA A 151 24.22 5.17 -0.55
C ALA A 151 24.50 4.49 0.80
N ASP A 152 23.46 4.33 1.61
CA ASP A 152 23.54 3.81 2.97
C ASP A 152 23.02 2.37 3.12
N ASP A 153 23.01 1.57 2.06
CA ASP A 153 22.52 0.19 2.07
C ASP A 153 23.21 -0.71 3.13
N ALA A 154 24.49 -0.44 3.39
CA ALA A 154 25.27 -1.14 4.41
C ALA A 154 24.71 -0.99 5.83
N TYR A 155 24.04 0.11 6.12
CA TYR A 155 23.47 0.44 7.44
C TYR A 155 22.00 0.05 7.59
N GLN A 156 21.36 -0.44 6.53
CA GLN A 156 19.94 -0.76 6.49
C GLN A 156 19.68 -2.25 6.70
N ARG A 157 18.65 -2.55 7.48
CA ARG A 157 18.14 -3.89 7.75
C ARG A 157 17.02 -4.28 6.82
N PHE A 158 16.13 -3.33 6.54
CA PHE A 158 14.89 -3.52 5.81
C PHE A 158 14.36 -2.17 5.35
N VAL A 159 13.90 -2.08 4.12
CA VAL A 159 13.21 -0.90 3.59
C VAL A 159 11.88 -1.35 3.00
N PHE A 160 10.79 -0.76 3.47
CA PHE A 160 9.45 -1.04 3.00
C PHE A 160 8.79 0.24 2.50
N ILE A 161 8.37 0.23 1.26
CA ILE A 161 7.75 1.37 0.59
C ILE A 161 6.36 0.94 0.15
N THR A 162 5.33 1.64 0.63
CA THR A 162 3.95 1.33 0.25
C THR A 162 3.17 2.55 -0.19
N GLY A 163 2.20 2.31 -1.07
CA GLY A 163 1.31 3.31 -1.64
C GLY A 163 0.15 2.66 -2.41
N ILE A 164 -0.48 3.46 -3.24
CA ILE A 164 -1.59 3.02 -4.09
C ILE A 164 -1.10 2.83 -5.51
N THR A 165 -0.33 3.80 -6.02
CA THR A 165 0.10 3.88 -7.42
C THR A 165 1.61 3.81 -7.55
N LYS A 166 2.10 3.45 -8.74
CA LYS A 166 3.52 3.38 -9.03
C LYS A 166 3.96 4.57 -9.88
N PHE A 167 4.74 5.47 -9.29
CA PHE A 167 5.38 6.59 -9.97
C PHE A 167 6.86 6.27 -10.22
N THR A 168 7.22 5.77 -11.39
CA THR A 168 8.60 5.35 -11.71
C THR A 168 9.53 6.51 -12.03
N GLN A 169 9.00 7.69 -12.32
CA GLN A 169 9.79 8.89 -12.65
C GLN A 169 10.55 9.45 -11.46
N ILE A 170 10.17 9.10 -10.23
CA ILE A 170 10.98 9.41 -9.06
C ILE A 170 12.22 8.51 -9.05
N SER A 171 13.35 9.09 -8.72
CA SER A 171 14.64 8.40 -8.64
C SER A 171 14.66 7.19 -7.71
N LEU A 172 13.69 7.07 -6.81
CA LEU A 172 13.52 5.94 -5.91
C LEU A 172 13.58 4.59 -6.67
N PHE A 173 12.89 4.49 -7.81
CA PHE A 173 12.86 3.27 -8.61
C PHE A 173 14.08 3.09 -9.54
N SER A 174 14.71 4.19 -9.96
CA SER A 174 15.92 4.13 -10.79
C SER A 174 17.19 3.98 -9.96
N VAL A 175 17.17 4.44 -8.72
CA VAL A 175 18.30 4.37 -7.79
C VAL A 175 18.35 3.03 -7.07
N LEU A 176 17.20 2.50 -6.64
CA LEU A 176 17.10 1.20 -5.96
C LEU A 176 17.02 0.04 -6.97
N ASN A 177 18.15 -0.30 -7.60
CA ASN A 177 18.19 -1.38 -8.62
C ASN A 177 17.71 -2.75 -8.10
N ASN A 178 17.71 -2.93 -6.78
CA ASN A 178 17.33 -4.18 -6.11
C ASN A 178 15.94 -4.08 -5.46
N LEU A 179 15.09 -3.12 -5.87
CA LEU A 179 13.74 -2.99 -5.34
C LEU A 179 12.87 -4.15 -5.81
N THR A 180 12.43 -4.96 -4.87
CA THR A 180 11.53 -6.09 -5.13
C THR A 180 10.09 -5.61 -5.05
N ASN A 181 9.37 -5.66 -6.17
CA ASN A 181 7.93 -5.43 -6.17
C ASN A 181 7.21 -6.69 -5.70
N ILE A 182 6.82 -6.71 -4.43
CA ILE A 182 6.13 -7.86 -3.83
C ILE A 182 4.62 -7.87 -4.10
N SER A 183 4.08 -6.84 -4.75
CA SER A 183 2.63 -6.66 -4.96
C SER A 183 1.99 -7.80 -5.76
N PHE A 184 2.75 -8.44 -6.67
CA PHE A 184 2.28 -9.48 -7.57
C PHE A 184 2.79 -10.88 -7.21
N LEU A 185 3.62 -11.00 -6.18
CA LEU A 185 4.16 -12.29 -5.76
C LEU A 185 3.07 -13.14 -5.09
N PRO A 186 2.98 -14.45 -5.42
CA PRO A 186 1.93 -15.32 -4.91
C PRO A 186 1.95 -15.48 -3.38
N GLU A 187 3.11 -15.37 -2.75
CA GLU A 187 3.29 -15.44 -1.30
C GLU A 187 2.62 -14.27 -0.56
N TYR A 188 2.43 -13.14 -1.26
CA TYR A 188 1.85 -11.90 -0.72
C TYR A 188 0.46 -11.59 -1.30
N ALA A 189 -0.16 -12.54 -2.02
CA ALA A 189 -1.45 -12.31 -2.67
C ALA A 189 -2.57 -11.95 -1.70
N ALA A 190 -2.58 -12.55 -0.50
CA ALA A 190 -3.59 -12.33 0.53
C ALA A 190 -3.22 -11.24 1.56
N ILE A 191 -2.00 -10.69 1.50
CA ILE A 191 -1.59 -9.66 2.48
C ILE A 191 -2.40 -8.37 2.28
N CYS A 192 -2.76 -7.74 3.38
CA CYS A 192 -3.60 -6.52 3.39
C CYS A 192 -4.98 -6.75 2.75
N GLY A 193 -5.63 -7.83 3.13
CA GLY A 193 -6.98 -8.19 2.73
C GLY A 193 -7.55 -9.19 3.72
N ILE A 194 -8.76 -9.62 3.53
CA ILE A 194 -9.41 -10.66 4.32
C ILE A 194 -9.87 -11.74 3.35
N THR A 195 -9.54 -13.01 3.65
CA THR A 195 -9.99 -14.16 2.87
C THR A 195 -11.32 -14.71 3.40
N GLU A 196 -12.01 -15.51 2.59
CA GLU A 196 -13.24 -16.19 3.02
C GLU A 196 -13.02 -17.11 4.24
N GLU A 197 -11.85 -17.77 4.30
CA GLU A 197 -11.48 -18.62 5.44
C GLU A 197 -11.35 -17.78 6.73
N GLU A 198 -10.68 -16.64 6.66
CA GLU A 198 -10.51 -15.71 7.79
C GLU A 198 -11.83 -15.13 8.27
N ILE A 199 -12.80 -14.87 7.37
CA ILE A 199 -14.14 -14.44 7.76
C ILE A 199 -14.83 -15.50 8.59
N GLY A 200 -14.84 -16.75 8.09
CA GLY A 200 -15.48 -17.88 8.77
C GLY A 200 -14.87 -18.18 10.15
N GLU A 201 -13.55 -17.98 10.28
CA GLU A 201 -12.82 -18.23 11.54
C GLU A 201 -12.98 -17.11 12.57
N ASN A 202 -12.97 -15.84 12.13
CA ASN A 202 -12.80 -14.70 13.03
C ASN A 202 -14.07 -13.85 13.22
N PHE A 203 -15.07 -13.93 12.33
CA PHE A 203 -16.24 -13.04 12.34
C PHE A 203 -17.58 -13.77 12.48
N LYS A 204 -17.57 -14.99 13.03
CA LYS A 204 -18.79 -15.78 13.19
C LYS A 204 -19.90 -15.08 13.96
N PRO A 205 -19.66 -14.39 15.09
CA PRO A 205 -20.72 -13.67 15.81
C PRO A 205 -21.34 -12.53 15.00
N GLU A 206 -20.52 -11.82 14.21
CA GLU A 206 -20.95 -10.73 13.34
C GLU A 206 -21.79 -11.24 12.18
N LEU A 207 -21.41 -12.39 11.59
CA LEU A 207 -22.17 -13.07 10.53
C LEU A 207 -23.51 -13.56 11.03
N GLU A 208 -23.57 -14.17 12.21
CA GLU A 208 -24.82 -14.65 12.82
C GLU A 208 -25.76 -13.48 13.10
N ARG A 209 -25.25 -12.36 13.61
CA ARG A 209 -26.05 -11.14 13.87
C ARG A 209 -26.56 -10.52 12.57
N MET A 210 -25.72 -10.45 11.52
CA MET A 210 -26.12 -9.92 10.22
C MET A 210 -27.20 -10.79 9.57
N ALA A 211 -27.08 -12.11 9.71
CA ALA A 211 -28.08 -13.06 9.24
C ALA A 211 -29.42 -12.84 9.94
N GLU A 212 -29.43 -12.69 11.27
CA GLU A 212 -30.65 -12.45 12.07
C GLU A 212 -31.35 -11.14 11.69
N VAL A 213 -30.57 -10.03 11.62
CA VAL A 213 -31.11 -8.69 11.32
C VAL A 213 -31.75 -8.63 9.93
N ASN A 214 -31.15 -9.32 8.95
CA ASN A 214 -31.62 -9.29 7.56
C ASN A 214 -32.57 -10.45 7.20
N GLU A 215 -32.91 -11.31 8.15
CA GLU A 215 -33.71 -12.53 7.91
C GLU A 215 -33.09 -13.44 6.85
N TRP A 216 -31.73 -13.53 6.83
CA TRP A 216 -30.96 -14.38 5.93
C TRP A 216 -30.50 -15.65 6.63
N THR A 217 -30.22 -16.68 5.85
CA THR A 217 -29.40 -17.81 6.32
C THR A 217 -27.94 -17.38 6.38
N LEU A 218 -27.11 -18.11 7.15
CA LEU A 218 -25.66 -17.87 7.16
C LEU A 218 -25.06 -17.98 5.75
N GLN A 219 -25.51 -18.92 4.94
CA GLN A 219 -25.06 -19.07 3.57
C GLN A 219 -25.40 -17.84 2.72
N GLN A 220 -26.63 -17.33 2.84
CA GLN A 220 -27.02 -16.09 2.15
C GLN A 220 -26.20 -14.89 2.60
N THR A 221 -25.86 -14.81 3.89
CA THR A 221 -24.98 -13.75 4.42
C THR A 221 -23.60 -13.80 3.79
N HIS A 222 -22.98 -14.98 3.72
CA HIS A 222 -21.71 -15.18 3.03
C HIS A 222 -21.80 -14.84 1.55
N ASP A 223 -22.81 -15.34 0.84
CA ASP A 223 -22.99 -15.11 -0.60
C ASP A 223 -23.16 -13.59 -0.91
N ASN A 224 -23.95 -12.91 -0.10
CA ASN A 224 -24.19 -11.47 -0.25
C ASN A 224 -22.93 -10.65 0.04
N LEU A 225 -22.19 -10.96 1.11
CA LEU A 225 -20.93 -10.29 1.42
C LEU A 225 -19.88 -10.54 0.31
N LYS A 226 -19.83 -11.77 -0.20
CA LYS A 226 -18.95 -12.14 -1.29
C LYS A 226 -19.25 -11.37 -2.57
N ASP A 227 -20.50 -11.32 -2.99
CA ASP A 227 -20.92 -10.57 -4.18
C ASP A 227 -20.62 -9.07 -4.07
N TYR A 228 -20.75 -8.51 -2.86
CA TYR A 228 -20.61 -7.08 -2.64
C TYR A 228 -19.17 -6.62 -2.44
N TYR A 229 -18.30 -7.38 -1.71
CA TYR A 229 -17.01 -6.85 -1.22
C TYR A 229 -15.79 -7.70 -1.55
N ASP A 230 -15.98 -8.92 -2.07
CA ASP A 230 -14.92 -9.84 -2.43
C ASP A 230 -14.44 -9.65 -3.87
N GLY A 231 -13.66 -10.58 -4.37
CA GLY A 231 -13.29 -10.74 -5.77
C GLY A 231 -12.08 -9.93 -6.21
N TYR A 232 -11.32 -9.35 -5.28
CA TYR A 232 -10.01 -8.77 -5.61
C TYR A 232 -8.95 -9.85 -5.74
N HIS A 233 -8.13 -9.75 -6.78
CA HIS A 233 -6.98 -10.63 -7.04
C HIS A 233 -5.73 -9.81 -7.33
N PHE A 234 -4.60 -10.21 -6.75
CA PHE A 234 -3.35 -9.48 -6.84
C PHE A 234 -2.19 -10.30 -7.43
N SER A 235 -2.37 -11.61 -7.65
CA SER A 235 -1.36 -12.47 -8.25
C SER A 235 -1.97 -13.48 -9.21
N ARG A 236 -1.40 -13.61 -10.42
CA ARG A 236 -1.83 -14.60 -11.40
C ARG A 236 -1.54 -16.05 -11.00
N ARG A 237 -0.56 -16.24 -10.11
CA ARG A 237 -0.15 -17.56 -9.63
C ARG A 237 -0.89 -17.98 -8.36
N ASN A 238 -1.56 -17.04 -7.71
CA ASN A 238 -2.39 -17.27 -6.55
C ASN A 238 -3.60 -16.35 -6.63
N MET A 239 -4.67 -16.86 -7.24
CA MET A 239 -5.93 -16.16 -7.49
C MET A 239 -6.89 -16.30 -6.30
N VAL A 240 -6.36 -16.19 -5.08
CA VAL A 240 -7.19 -16.17 -3.88
C VAL A 240 -8.10 -14.96 -3.90
N ASP A 241 -9.37 -15.18 -3.63
CA ASP A 241 -10.37 -14.11 -3.49
C ASP A 241 -10.10 -13.32 -2.21
N ILE A 242 -10.09 -12.00 -2.34
CA ILE A 242 -9.78 -11.07 -1.25
C ILE A 242 -10.90 -10.05 -1.11
N TYR A 243 -11.45 -9.95 0.09
CA TYR A 243 -12.38 -8.91 0.49
C TYR A 243 -11.65 -7.58 0.73
N ASN A 244 -12.30 -6.47 0.36
CA ASN A 244 -11.89 -5.17 0.85
C ASN A 244 -12.15 -5.10 2.37
N PRO A 245 -11.12 -4.98 3.22
CA PRO A 245 -11.30 -5.04 4.67
C PRO A 245 -12.18 -3.91 5.20
N PHE A 246 -12.03 -2.71 4.66
CA PHE A 246 -12.80 -1.55 5.11
C PHE A 246 -14.30 -1.74 4.86
N SER A 247 -14.66 -2.14 3.64
CA SER A 247 -16.07 -2.34 3.26
C SER A 247 -16.67 -3.51 4.02
N LEU A 248 -15.96 -4.62 4.12
CA LEU A 248 -16.41 -5.79 4.87
C LEU A 248 -16.68 -5.47 6.34
N LEU A 249 -15.72 -4.83 7.03
CA LEU A 249 -15.85 -4.51 8.46
C LEU A 249 -16.99 -3.52 8.71
N ASN A 250 -17.16 -2.52 7.84
CA ASN A 250 -18.30 -1.59 7.95
C ASN A 250 -19.65 -2.28 7.70
N ALA A 251 -19.70 -3.22 6.75
CA ALA A 251 -20.94 -3.99 6.50
C ALA A 251 -21.31 -4.87 7.70
N LEU A 252 -20.33 -5.53 8.31
CA LEU A 252 -20.52 -6.34 9.50
C LEU A 252 -20.92 -5.48 10.73
N ASP A 253 -20.39 -4.26 10.86
CA ASP A 253 -20.74 -3.33 11.93
C ASP A 253 -22.16 -2.75 11.73
N ALA A 254 -22.44 -2.26 10.52
CA ALA A 254 -23.73 -1.69 10.16
C ALA A 254 -24.85 -2.74 9.95
N GLN A 255 -24.45 -3.99 9.72
CA GLN A 255 -25.34 -5.12 9.40
C GLN A 255 -26.17 -4.87 8.13
N ASP A 256 -25.59 -4.18 7.17
CA ASP A 256 -26.17 -3.76 5.92
C ASP A 256 -25.17 -3.82 4.78
N LEU A 257 -25.67 -3.89 3.53
CA LEU A 257 -24.86 -3.83 2.32
C LEU A 257 -24.93 -2.44 1.73
N SER A 258 -23.83 -1.72 1.76
CA SER A 258 -23.74 -0.35 1.26
C SER A 258 -22.39 -0.08 0.57
N CYS A 259 -22.31 0.99 -0.23
CA CYS A 259 -21.06 1.38 -0.91
C CYS A 259 -20.14 2.15 0.04
N PHE A 260 -19.52 1.47 0.99
CA PHE A 260 -18.64 2.07 2.00
C PHE A 260 -17.32 2.60 1.40
N TRP A 261 -16.76 1.89 0.43
CA TRP A 261 -15.49 2.26 -0.19
C TRP A 261 -15.56 3.62 -0.90
N VAL A 262 -16.64 3.89 -1.64
CA VAL A 262 -16.86 5.16 -2.34
C VAL A 262 -16.94 6.33 -1.38
N SER A 263 -17.71 6.16 -0.29
CA SER A 263 -17.90 7.20 0.72
C SER A 263 -16.58 7.57 1.43
N SER A 264 -15.57 6.71 1.34
CA SER A 264 -14.25 6.92 1.92
C SER A 264 -13.34 7.90 1.14
N GLY A 265 -13.84 8.51 0.04
CA GLY A 265 -13.06 9.41 -0.82
C GLY A 265 -12.11 8.67 -1.80
N ALA A 266 -12.29 7.36 -1.99
CA ALA A 266 -11.48 6.57 -2.92
C ALA A 266 -11.55 7.09 -4.36
N THR A 267 -12.65 7.73 -4.74
CA THR A 267 -12.93 8.23 -6.09
C THR A 267 -12.31 9.60 -6.41
N SER A 268 -11.76 10.31 -5.43
CA SER A 268 -11.33 11.71 -5.58
C SER A 268 -10.24 11.94 -6.63
N MET A 269 -9.42 10.92 -6.91
CA MET A 269 -8.33 11.00 -7.89
C MET A 269 -8.74 10.62 -9.32
N LEU A 270 -9.87 9.94 -9.47
CA LEU A 270 -10.33 9.41 -10.75
C LEU A 270 -10.37 10.46 -11.87
N PRO A 271 -10.94 11.67 -11.67
CA PRO A 271 -11.02 12.69 -12.73
C PRO A 271 -9.66 13.23 -13.21
N LYS A 272 -8.60 13.04 -12.42
CA LYS A 272 -7.25 13.49 -12.80
C LYS A 272 -6.56 12.54 -13.79
N PHE A 273 -6.92 11.27 -13.78
CA PHE A 273 -6.26 10.22 -14.54
C PHE A 273 -7.11 9.65 -15.67
N VAL A 274 -8.44 9.67 -15.50
CA VAL A 274 -9.38 9.08 -16.47
C VAL A 274 -10.46 10.11 -16.81
N ASP A 275 -10.73 10.27 -18.10
CA ASP A 275 -11.86 11.10 -18.55
C ASP A 275 -13.17 10.42 -18.16
N ASN A 276 -14.09 11.18 -17.57
CA ASN A 276 -15.41 10.68 -17.18
C ASN A 276 -16.22 10.14 -18.38
N MET A 277 -15.99 10.66 -19.57
CA MET A 277 -16.61 10.19 -20.79
C MET A 277 -16.04 8.84 -21.23
N GLU A 278 -14.73 8.63 -21.08
CA GLU A 278 -14.06 7.37 -21.34
C GLU A 278 -14.55 6.26 -20.39
N LEU A 279 -14.76 6.56 -19.10
CA LEU A 279 -15.32 5.61 -18.12
C LEU A 279 -16.73 5.12 -18.50
N ARG A 280 -17.56 6.00 -19.05
CA ARG A 280 -18.95 5.67 -19.41
C ARG A 280 -19.07 4.90 -20.72
N LEU A 281 -18.13 5.07 -21.62
CA LEU A 281 -18.19 4.51 -22.99
C LEU A 281 -17.40 3.21 -23.13
N ARG A 282 -16.43 2.94 -22.26
CA ARG A 282 -15.62 1.72 -22.31
C ARG A 282 -16.23 0.61 -21.47
N ASN A 283 -16.28 -0.56 -22.05
CA ASN A 283 -16.53 -1.78 -21.31
C ASN A 283 -15.20 -2.27 -20.72
N PHE A 284 -15.05 -2.15 -19.40
CA PHE A 284 -13.86 -2.62 -18.67
C PHE A 284 -13.97 -4.08 -18.20
N GLU A 285 -15.08 -4.77 -18.49
CA GLU A 285 -15.15 -6.21 -18.24
C GLU A 285 -14.31 -6.98 -19.28
N ASN A 286 -13.46 -7.88 -18.79
CA ASN A 286 -12.51 -8.64 -19.60
C ASN A 286 -11.51 -7.76 -20.40
N CYS A 287 -11.07 -6.65 -19.81
CA CYS A 287 -10.18 -5.67 -20.45
C CYS A 287 -8.73 -6.18 -20.48
N PRO A 288 -8.10 -6.36 -21.67
CA PRO A 288 -6.74 -6.86 -21.74
C PRO A 288 -5.70 -5.80 -21.36
N ILE A 289 -4.67 -6.20 -20.64
CA ILE A 289 -3.49 -5.39 -20.34
C ILE A 289 -2.22 -6.24 -20.39
N LEU A 290 -1.16 -5.73 -21.02
CA LEU A 290 0.11 -6.45 -21.09
C LEU A 290 0.71 -6.63 -19.69
N ARG A 291 1.36 -7.77 -19.47
CA ARG A 291 2.03 -8.06 -18.21
C ARG A 291 3.02 -6.96 -17.81
N LYS A 292 3.88 -6.55 -18.76
CA LYS A 292 4.85 -5.49 -18.53
C LYS A 292 4.19 -4.18 -18.10
N THR A 293 3.04 -3.84 -18.67
CA THR A 293 2.30 -2.63 -18.32
C THR A 293 1.78 -2.72 -16.89
N LEU A 294 1.11 -3.81 -16.52
CA LEU A 294 0.53 -3.96 -15.19
C LEU A 294 1.59 -4.02 -14.08
N GLU A 295 2.64 -4.82 -14.27
CA GLU A 295 3.62 -5.10 -13.22
C GLU A 295 4.73 -4.03 -13.11
N SER A 296 5.06 -3.34 -14.21
CA SER A 296 6.28 -2.54 -14.30
C SER A 296 6.07 -1.08 -14.70
N SER A 297 4.97 -0.73 -15.37
CA SER A 297 4.80 0.64 -15.88
C SER A 297 4.47 1.64 -14.78
N ASP A 298 4.78 2.89 -15.12
CA ASP A 298 4.37 4.07 -14.38
C ASP A 298 2.87 4.32 -14.55
N VAL A 299 2.20 4.76 -13.49
CA VAL A 299 0.77 5.08 -13.53
C VAL A 299 0.45 6.18 -14.55
N ILE A 300 1.41 7.06 -14.81
CA ILE A 300 1.25 8.18 -15.77
C ILE A 300 1.19 7.67 -17.21
N ASN A 301 2.00 6.67 -17.54
CA ASN A 301 2.19 6.16 -18.90
C ASN A 301 1.45 4.84 -19.16
N GLY A 302 0.88 4.24 -18.13
CA GLY A 302 0.27 2.91 -18.20
C GLY A 302 -1.18 2.87 -18.67
N GLY A 303 -1.78 4.04 -18.94
CA GLY A 303 -3.17 4.15 -19.39
C GLY A 303 -4.20 4.06 -18.25
N ALA A 304 -5.47 4.22 -18.64
CA ALA A 304 -6.59 4.20 -17.71
C ALA A 304 -6.73 2.85 -16.98
N GLU A 305 -6.47 1.75 -17.67
CA GLU A 305 -6.57 0.40 -17.13
C GLU A 305 -5.62 0.16 -15.97
N LEU A 306 -4.37 0.64 -16.09
CA LEU A 306 -3.37 0.52 -15.02
C LEU A 306 -3.80 1.35 -13.80
N PHE A 307 -4.24 2.59 -14.03
CA PHE A 307 -4.72 3.44 -12.95
C PHE A 307 -5.93 2.83 -12.23
N LEU A 308 -6.91 2.35 -12.97
CA LEU A 308 -8.11 1.73 -12.41
C LEU A 308 -7.80 0.45 -11.62
N TYR A 309 -6.83 -0.35 -12.07
CA TYR A 309 -6.35 -1.51 -11.33
C TYR A 309 -5.66 -1.11 -10.02
N GLN A 310 -4.70 -0.20 -10.08
CA GLN A 310 -3.94 0.22 -8.89
C GLN A 310 -4.81 0.90 -7.84
N THR A 311 -5.84 1.61 -8.27
CA THR A 311 -6.78 2.31 -7.38
C THR A 311 -7.95 1.44 -6.91
N GLY A 312 -8.10 0.21 -7.45
CA GLY A 312 -9.07 -0.78 -6.97
C GLY A 312 -10.42 -0.78 -7.68
N TYR A 313 -10.56 -0.05 -8.78
CA TYR A 313 -11.75 -0.15 -9.64
C TYR A 313 -11.76 -1.42 -10.48
N LEU A 314 -10.58 -1.88 -10.88
CA LEU A 314 -10.41 -3.12 -11.61
C LEU A 314 -9.53 -4.09 -10.82
N THR A 315 -9.70 -5.36 -11.10
CA THR A 315 -8.90 -6.45 -10.56
C THR A 315 -8.54 -7.45 -11.65
N ILE A 316 -7.58 -8.34 -11.38
CA ILE A 316 -7.23 -9.44 -12.28
C ILE A 316 -8.37 -10.46 -12.27
N LYS A 317 -8.98 -10.75 -13.43
CA LYS A 317 -9.99 -11.82 -13.59
C LYS A 317 -9.38 -13.09 -14.15
N SER A 318 -8.42 -12.95 -15.05
CA SER A 318 -7.67 -14.07 -15.61
C SER A 318 -6.33 -13.59 -16.18
N SER A 319 -5.50 -14.52 -16.61
CA SER A 319 -4.23 -14.21 -17.27
C SER A 319 -3.88 -15.30 -18.30
N ASP A 320 -3.12 -14.90 -19.32
CA ASP A 320 -2.49 -15.80 -20.28
C ASP A 320 -0.96 -15.60 -20.31
N GLU A 321 -0.30 -16.09 -21.35
CA GLU A 321 1.15 -15.93 -21.53
C GLU A 321 1.58 -14.48 -21.82
N PHE A 322 0.69 -13.65 -22.39
CA PHE A 322 0.98 -12.28 -22.80
C PHE A 322 0.60 -11.24 -21.75
N GLY A 323 -0.45 -11.48 -20.97
CA GLY A 323 -0.94 -10.45 -20.07
C GLY A 323 -2.01 -10.90 -19.09
N TYR A 324 -2.82 -9.92 -18.75
CA TYR A 324 -3.93 -10.05 -17.82
C TYR A 324 -5.23 -9.59 -18.49
N PHE A 325 -6.32 -10.11 -17.99
CA PHE A 325 -7.67 -9.63 -18.29
C PHE A 325 -8.25 -9.05 -17.00
N LEU A 326 -8.57 -7.77 -17.03
CA LEU A 326 -9.11 -7.03 -15.89
C LEU A 326 -10.63 -6.96 -15.97
N GLY A 327 -11.25 -6.81 -14.82
CA GLY A 327 -12.69 -6.61 -14.68
C GLY A 327 -13.02 -6.02 -13.32
N PHE A 328 -14.28 -5.66 -13.10
CA PHE A 328 -14.74 -5.15 -11.80
C PHE A 328 -14.67 -6.24 -10.74
N PRO A 329 -14.17 -5.94 -9.54
CA PRO A 329 -14.08 -6.94 -8.48
C PRO A 329 -15.48 -7.41 -8.02
N ASN A 330 -16.41 -6.49 -7.78
CA ASN A 330 -17.66 -6.76 -7.08
C ASN A 330 -18.75 -5.71 -7.35
N GLN A 331 -19.91 -5.89 -6.71
CA GLN A 331 -21.07 -5.01 -6.87
C GLN A 331 -20.84 -3.63 -6.28
N GLU A 332 -20.14 -3.50 -5.15
CA GLU A 332 -19.84 -2.20 -4.54
C GLU A 332 -19.13 -1.29 -5.56
N VAL A 333 -18.11 -1.82 -6.25
CA VAL A 333 -17.34 -1.04 -7.22
C VAL A 333 -18.16 -0.74 -8.47
N LYS A 334 -18.98 -1.69 -8.96
CA LYS A 334 -19.89 -1.46 -10.09
C LYS A 334 -20.88 -0.33 -9.82
N GLN A 335 -21.47 -0.31 -8.63
CA GLN A 335 -22.38 0.76 -8.19
C GLN A 335 -21.63 2.10 -8.08
N ALA A 336 -20.40 2.08 -7.58
CA ALA A 336 -19.56 3.26 -7.43
C ALA A 336 -19.36 4.08 -8.71
N ILE A 337 -19.30 3.40 -9.84
CA ILE A 337 -19.08 4.02 -11.16
C ILE A 337 -20.37 4.13 -11.98
N GLY A 338 -21.52 3.90 -11.35
CA GLY A 338 -22.85 4.01 -11.99
C GLY A 338 -23.19 2.85 -12.94
N LEU A 339 -22.53 1.71 -12.79
CA LEU A 339 -22.82 0.47 -13.55
C LEU A 339 -23.59 -0.58 -12.74
N GLY A 340 -23.98 -0.25 -11.50
CA GLY A 340 -24.82 -1.11 -10.67
C GLY A 340 -26.23 -1.22 -11.27
N ASN A 341 -26.79 -2.41 -11.24
CA ASN A 341 -28.18 -2.62 -11.62
C ASN A 341 -29.09 -1.83 -10.67
N TYR A 342 -29.87 -0.89 -11.20
CA TYR A 342 -31.01 -0.30 -10.53
C TYR A 342 -32.18 -1.28 -10.56
#